data_7b0003f91a8d77d6ebf16e3e29475085
#
_entry.id   7b0003f91a8d77d6ebf16e3e29475085
#
_cell.length_a   1.000
_cell.length_b   1.000
_cell.length_c   1.000
_cell.angle_alpha   90.00
_cell.angle_beta   90.00
_cell.angle_gamma   90.00
#
_symmetry.space_group_name_H-M   'P 1'
#
loop_
_entity.id
_entity.type
_entity.pdbx_description
1 polymer ?
#
loop_
_entity_poly.entity_id
_entity_poly.type
_entity_poly.pdbx_seq_one_letter_code
_entity_poly.pdbx_strand_id
1 'polypeptide(L)'
;MNIQENRDNDLAVKPLNFMKAWGIPLLILTSTNFILMPYWLATLVIAGTFIWMGIGCFINARRCHRRHCYYSSPIFLIGAILVLIFGFGLLRFGQDDLTNIVWGTLFAVLLTFIPERIWGAYRESK
;
A
#
# COMPACT_ATOMS: atom_id res chain seq x y z
N MET A 1 -1.41 4.68 -25.60
CA MET A 1 -1.68 3.34 -25.05
C MET A 1 -3.20 3.16 -24.95
N ASN A 2 -3.73 2.08 -25.51
CA ASN A 2 -5.17 1.81 -25.51
C ASN A 2 -5.63 1.29 -24.14
N ILE A 3 -6.89 1.52 -23.75
CA ILE A 3 -7.44 1.05 -22.46
C ILE A 3 -7.31 -0.47 -22.31
N GLN A 4 -7.46 -1.24 -23.40
CA GLN A 4 -7.30 -2.68 -23.39
C GLN A 4 -5.86 -3.09 -23.10
N GLU A 5 -4.89 -2.44 -23.71
CA GLU A 5 -3.46 -2.68 -23.45
C GLU A 5 -3.06 -2.33 -22.02
N ASN A 6 -3.62 -1.26 -21.45
CA ASN A 6 -3.44 -0.91 -20.05
C ASN A 6 -4.00 -2.01 -19.13
N ARG A 7 -5.17 -2.56 -19.46
CA ARG A 7 -5.78 -3.65 -18.69
C ARG A 7 -4.95 -4.94 -18.75
N ASP A 8 -4.39 -5.28 -19.90
CA ASP A 8 -3.58 -6.49 -20.08
C ASP A 8 -2.25 -6.41 -19.29
N ASN A 9 -1.76 -5.19 -19.11
CA ASN A 9 -0.54 -4.90 -18.35
C ASN A 9 -0.78 -4.71 -16.83
N ASP A 10 -2.04 -4.63 -16.40
CA ASP A 10 -2.41 -4.42 -15.00
C ASP A 10 -2.14 -5.67 -14.15
N LEU A 11 -1.29 -5.55 -13.13
CA LEU A 11 -1.00 -6.62 -12.18
C LEU A 11 -2.24 -7.03 -11.38
N ALA A 12 -3.19 -6.12 -11.18
CA ALA A 12 -4.40 -6.39 -10.41
C ALA A 12 -5.42 -7.26 -11.16
N VAL A 13 -5.34 -7.35 -12.49
CA VAL A 13 -6.25 -8.16 -13.30
C VAL A 13 -5.91 -9.65 -13.22
N LYS A 14 -4.63 -9.99 -13.08
CA LYS A 14 -4.18 -11.38 -12.97
C LYS A 14 -4.16 -11.80 -11.49
N PRO A 15 -4.96 -12.80 -11.07
CA PRO A 15 -5.12 -13.14 -9.65
C PRO A 15 -3.80 -13.52 -8.96
N LEU A 16 -2.90 -14.22 -9.66
CA LEU A 16 -1.60 -14.59 -9.11
C LEU A 16 -0.70 -13.38 -8.87
N ASN A 17 -0.70 -12.42 -9.79
CA ASN A 17 0.08 -11.19 -9.65
C ASN A 17 -0.50 -10.27 -8.57
N PHE A 18 -1.82 -10.21 -8.48
CA PHE A 18 -2.53 -9.50 -7.41
C PHE A 18 -2.14 -10.07 -6.04
N MET A 19 -2.18 -11.40 -5.88
CA MET A 19 -1.79 -12.06 -4.63
C MET A 19 -0.34 -11.78 -4.26
N LYS A 20 0.58 -11.79 -5.21
CA LYS A 20 2.00 -11.48 -4.95
C LYS A 20 2.23 -10.01 -4.57
N ALA A 21 1.53 -9.09 -5.21
CA ALA A 21 1.75 -7.67 -5.00
C ALA A 21 1.06 -7.13 -3.73
N TRP A 22 -0.12 -7.62 -3.40
CA TRP A 22 -0.95 -7.11 -2.32
C TRP A 22 -1.45 -8.18 -1.34
N GLY A 23 -1.78 -9.38 -1.81
CA GLY A 23 -2.33 -10.45 -0.97
C GLY A 23 -1.32 -10.93 0.08
N ILE A 24 -0.10 -11.25 -0.32
CA ILE A 24 0.97 -11.68 0.60
C ILE A 24 1.31 -10.57 1.61
N PRO A 25 1.58 -9.32 1.21
CA PRO A 25 1.81 -8.24 2.16
C PRO A 25 0.66 -8.03 3.16
N LEU A 26 -0.59 -8.09 2.70
CA LEU A 26 -1.76 -7.98 3.60
C LEU A 26 -1.85 -9.13 4.59
N LEU A 27 -1.54 -10.36 4.18
CA LEU A 27 -1.47 -11.52 5.08
C LEU A 27 -0.38 -11.33 6.13
N ILE A 28 0.79 -10.86 5.74
CA ILE A 28 1.88 -10.55 6.69
C ILE A 28 1.41 -9.47 7.68
N LEU A 29 0.81 -8.39 7.18
CA LEU A 29 0.33 -7.28 8.01
C LEU A 29 -0.73 -7.72 9.03
N THR A 30 -1.66 -8.57 8.63
CA THR A 30 -2.69 -9.12 9.53
C THR A 30 -2.07 -10.10 10.54
N SER A 31 -1.11 -10.91 10.12
CA SER A 31 -0.44 -11.89 10.97
C SER A 31 0.37 -11.24 12.10
N THR A 32 0.88 -10.02 11.91
CA THR A 32 1.61 -9.30 12.96
C THR A 32 0.76 -9.00 14.20
N ASN A 33 -0.58 -8.95 14.06
CA ASN A 33 -1.49 -8.76 15.20
C ASN A 33 -1.67 -10.03 16.05
N PHE A 34 -1.38 -11.21 15.50
CA PHE A 34 -1.58 -12.50 16.18
C PHE A 34 -0.28 -13.11 16.70
N ILE A 35 0.87 -12.64 16.21
CA ILE A 35 2.18 -13.15 16.60
C ILE A 35 2.77 -12.23 17.65
N LEU A 36 3.08 -12.81 18.82
CA LEU A 36 3.82 -12.11 19.87
C LEU A 36 5.26 -11.91 19.42
N MET A 37 5.56 -10.74 18.87
CA MET A 37 6.91 -10.39 18.44
C MET A 37 7.39 -9.10 19.12
N PRO A 38 8.71 -8.91 19.26
CA PRO A 38 9.26 -7.67 19.78
C PRO A 38 8.80 -6.45 18.98
N TYR A 39 8.54 -5.34 19.65
CA TYR A 39 8.01 -4.11 19.04
C TYR A 39 8.86 -3.58 17.88
N TRP A 40 10.19 -3.63 18.02
CA TRP A 40 11.13 -3.23 16.95
C TRP A 40 11.00 -4.12 15.70
N LEU A 41 10.78 -5.43 15.89
CA LEU A 41 10.62 -6.36 14.79
C LEU A 41 9.26 -6.13 14.06
N ALA A 42 8.19 -5.91 14.84
CA ALA A 42 6.89 -5.54 14.28
C ALA A 42 7.00 -4.26 13.45
N THR A 43 7.71 -3.25 13.93
CA THR A 43 7.98 -2.00 13.21
C THR A 43 8.64 -2.26 11.86
N LEU A 44 9.69 -3.07 11.81
CA LEU A 44 10.41 -3.41 10.58
C LEU A 44 9.53 -4.20 9.59
N VAL A 45 8.76 -5.16 10.09
CA VAL A 45 7.85 -5.97 9.27
C VAL A 45 6.75 -5.10 8.66
N ILE A 46 6.12 -4.23 9.43
CA ILE A 46 5.06 -3.34 8.95
C ILE A 46 5.62 -2.33 7.94
N ALA A 47 6.75 -1.69 8.24
CA ALA A 47 7.40 -0.75 7.32
C ALA A 47 7.81 -1.43 6.02
N GLY A 48 8.43 -2.61 6.09
CA GLY A 48 8.80 -3.40 4.91
C GLY A 48 7.58 -3.80 4.07
N THR A 49 6.49 -4.16 4.71
CA THR A 49 5.22 -4.49 4.04
C THR A 49 4.65 -3.27 3.29
N PHE A 50 4.66 -2.10 3.90
CA PHE A 50 4.21 -0.86 3.27
C PHE A 50 5.11 -0.45 2.10
N ILE A 51 6.42 -0.59 2.24
CA ILE A 51 7.37 -0.36 1.14
C ILE A 51 7.08 -1.31 -0.02
N TRP A 52 6.88 -2.60 0.25
CA TRP A 52 6.53 -3.58 -0.76
C TRP A 52 5.26 -3.19 -1.53
N MET A 53 4.18 -2.87 -0.81
CA MET A 53 2.91 -2.46 -1.42
C MET A 53 3.04 -1.13 -2.18
N GLY A 54 3.79 -0.18 -1.65
CA GLY A 54 4.07 1.10 -2.30
C GLY A 54 4.83 0.95 -3.61
N ILE A 55 5.87 0.12 -3.63
CA ILE A 55 6.63 -0.22 -4.85
C ILE A 55 5.75 -0.97 -5.85
N GLY A 56 4.95 -1.93 -5.38
CA GLY A 56 3.99 -2.65 -6.22
C GLY A 56 2.99 -1.71 -6.91
N CYS A 57 2.43 -0.75 -6.17
CA CYS A 57 1.57 0.29 -6.73
C CYS A 57 2.31 1.20 -7.70
N PHE A 58 3.54 1.59 -7.40
CA PHE A 58 4.35 2.44 -8.27
C PHE A 58 4.65 1.76 -9.62
N ILE A 59 5.09 0.51 -9.58
CA ILE A 59 5.35 -0.29 -10.80
C ILE A 59 4.07 -0.44 -11.61
N ASN A 60 2.95 -0.77 -10.94
CA ASN A 60 1.67 -0.93 -11.61
C ASN A 60 1.17 0.38 -12.22
N ALA A 61 1.33 1.51 -11.51
CA ALA A 61 1.00 2.83 -12.03
C ALA A 61 1.77 3.17 -13.32
N ARG A 62 3.06 2.81 -13.37
CA ARG A 62 3.90 3.04 -14.56
C ARG A 62 3.55 2.12 -15.73
N ARG A 63 3.07 0.90 -15.45
CA ARG A 63 2.77 -0.11 -16.48
C ARG A 63 1.39 0.08 -17.10
N CYS A 64 0.37 0.33 -16.30
CA CYS A 64 -1.02 0.35 -16.74
C CYS A 64 -1.73 1.71 -16.53
N HIS A 65 -1.03 2.71 -16.00
CA HIS A 65 -1.58 4.04 -15.72
C HIS A 65 -2.86 4.02 -14.86
N ARG A 66 -2.97 3.06 -13.93
CA ARG A 66 -4.10 2.94 -13.03
C ARG A 66 -4.11 4.06 -11.99
N ARG A 67 -5.23 4.77 -11.91
CA ARG A 67 -5.34 6.03 -11.13
C ARG A 67 -5.04 5.86 -9.66
N HIS A 68 -5.70 4.89 -8.99
CA HIS A 68 -5.50 4.73 -7.55
C HIS A 68 -4.04 4.39 -7.20
N CYS A 69 -3.32 3.66 -8.07
CA CYS A 69 -1.92 3.31 -7.84
C CYS A 69 -1.00 4.54 -7.78
N TYR A 70 -1.31 5.61 -8.54
CA TYR A 70 -0.57 6.87 -8.46
C TYR A 70 -0.67 7.54 -7.10
N TYR A 71 -1.85 7.45 -6.46
CA TYR A 71 -2.10 8.04 -5.14
C TYR A 71 -1.71 7.10 -4.02
N SER A 72 -1.96 5.79 -4.15
CA SER A 72 -1.66 4.79 -3.12
C SER A 72 -0.17 4.61 -2.90
N SER A 73 0.65 4.69 -3.95
CA SER A 73 2.10 4.51 -3.84
C SER A 73 2.73 5.49 -2.85
N PRO A 74 2.58 6.82 -2.99
CA PRO A 74 3.14 7.76 -2.03
C PRO A 74 2.53 7.61 -0.63
N ILE A 75 1.26 7.26 -0.52
CA ILE A 75 0.59 7.05 0.78
C ILE A 75 1.23 5.89 1.53
N PHE A 76 1.49 4.75 0.87
CA PHE A 76 2.19 3.63 1.48
C PHE A 76 3.63 3.97 1.89
N LEU A 77 4.36 4.72 1.07
CA LEU A 77 5.73 5.12 1.38
C LEU A 77 5.78 6.10 2.57
N ILE A 78 4.86 7.05 2.62
CA ILE A 78 4.72 7.96 3.76
C ILE A 78 4.33 7.16 5.01
N GLY A 79 3.38 6.23 4.89
CA GLY A 79 3.00 5.32 5.97
C GLY A 79 4.19 4.52 6.51
N ALA A 80 5.06 4.00 5.64
CA ALA A 80 6.28 3.30 6.03
C ALA A 80 7.24 4.20 6.83
N ILE A 81 7.44 5.44 6.39
CA ILE A 81 8.27 6.43 7.09
C ILE A 81 7.68 6.72 8.47
N LEU A 82 6.37 6.96 8.56
CA LEU A 82 5.70 7.20 9.84
C LEU A 82 5.84 5.99 10.79
N VAL A 83 5.66 4.77 10.28
CA VAL A 83 5.86 3.55 11.07
C VAL A 83 7.27 3.48 11.63
N LEU A 84 8.29 3.82 10.85
CA LEU A 84 9.69 3.83 11.33
C LEU A 84 9.91 4.91 12.39
N ILE A 85 9.41 6.13 12.18
CA ILE A 85 9.57 7.25 13.12
C ILE A 85 8.92 6.92 14.48
N PHE A 86 7.68 6.45 14.46
CA PHE A 86 6.94 6.13 15.68
C PHE A 86 7.37 4.80 16.29
N GLY A 87 7.67 3.81 15.48
CA GLY A 87 8.09 2.49 15.92
C GLY A 87 9.46 2.45 16.61
N PHE A 88 10.38 3.31 16.18
CA PHE A 88 11.67 3.49 16.86
C PHE A 88 11.64 4.55 17.98
N GLY A 89 10.46 5.12 18.25
CA GLY A 89 10.26 6.02 19.38
C GLY A 89 10.87 7.41 19.21
N LEU A 90 11.13 7.83 17.96
CA LEU A 90 11.57 9.20 17.65
C LEU A 90 10.47 10.22 17.97
N LEU A 91 9.22 9.84 17.75
CA LEU A 91 8.02 10.57 18.16
C LEU A 91 7.05 9.60 18.84
N ARG A 92 6.38 10.03 19.91
CA ARG A 92 5.35 9.26 20.60
C ARG A 92 4.19 10.18 20.97
N PHE A 93 2.98 9.82 20.56
CA PHE A 93 1.76 10.48 20.97
C PHE A 93 0.87 9.59 21.84
N GLY A 94 1.03 8.24 21.76
CA GLY A 94 0.22 7.30 22.52
C GLY A 94 0.77 5.88 22.50
N GLN A 95 0.06 4.95 23.16
CA GLN A 95 0.46 3.54 23.23
C GLN A 95 0.14 2.76 21.95
N ASP A 96 -0.86 3.21 21.19
CA ASP A 96 -1.38 2.53 19.99
C ASP A 96 -0.97 3.21 18.67
N ASP A 97 0.10 4.00 18.69
CA ASP A 97 0.53 4.80 17.52
C ASP A 97 0.73 3.96 16.26
N LEU A 98 1.38 2.80 16.35
CA LEU A 98 1.58 1.92 15.19
C LEU A 98 0.26 1.42 14.61
N THR A 99 -0.66 1.00 15.46
CA THR A 99 -1.99 0.52 15.04
C THR A 99 -2.76 1.63 14.34
N ASN A 100 -2.73 2.84 14.90
CA ASN A 100 -3.39 4.01 14.33
C ASN A 100 -2.79 4.40 12.96
N ILE A 101 -1.46 4.34 12.81
CA ILE A 101 -0.78 4.62 11.55
C ILE A 101 -1.15 3.57 10.49
N VAL A 102 -1.17 2.29 10.85
CA VAL A 102 -1.56 1.20 9.94
C VAL A 102 -2.98 1.40 9.44
N TRP A 103 -3.95 1.56 10.34
CA TRP A 103 -5.34 1.78 9.97
C TRP A 103 -5.55 3.08 9.20
N GLY A 104 -4.90 4.17 9.61
CA GLY A 104 -4.95 5.46 8.93
C GLY A 104 -4.41 5.37 7.49
N THR A 105 -3.28 4.68 7.31
CA THR A 105 -2.69 4.45 5.98
C THR A 105 -3.61 3.61 5.10
N LEU A 106 -4.15 2.50 5.61
CA LEU A 106 -5.07 1.64 4.87
C LEU A 106 -6.36 2.39 4.50
N PHE A 107 -6.90 3.19 5.41
CA PHE A 107 -8.08 4.02 5.16
C PHE A 107 -7.79 5.08 4.08
N ALA A 108 -6.66 5.77 4.17
CA ALA A 108 -6.24 6.73 3.14
C ALA A 108 -6.11 6.07 1.76
N VAL A 109 -5.55 4.86 1.70
CA VAL A 109 -5.46 4.08 0.45
C VAL A 109 -6.86 3.72 -0.08
N LEU A 110 -7.79 3.32 0.78
CA LEU A 110 -9.18 3.07 0.36
C LEU A 110 -9.83 4.31 -0.27
N LEU A 111 -9.55 5.50 0.25
CA LEU A 111 -10.06 6.75 -0.33
C LEU A 111 -9.52 7.00 -1.75
N THR A 112 -8.38 6.45 -2.13
CA THR A 112 -7.82 6.60 -3.48
C THR A 112 -8.63 5.87 -4.55
N PHE A 113 -9.53 4.96 -4.16
CA PHE A 113 -10.46 4.30 -5.09
C PHE A 113 -11.63 5.21 -5.50
N ILE A 114 -11.91 6.29 -4.76
CA ILE A 114 -12.99 7.24 -5.09
C ILE A 114 -12.75 7.91 -6.45
N PRO A 115 -11.56 8.49 -6.76
CA PRO A 115 -11.27 9.03 -8.07
C PRO A 115 -11.40 7.99 -9.20
N GLU A 116 -11.03 6.74 -8.92
CA GLU A 116 -11.18 5.66 -9.90
C GLU A 116 -12.64 5.37 -10.23
N ARG A 117 -13.54 5.47 -9.25
CA ARG A 117 -14.99 5.32 -9.45
C ARG A 117 -15.61 6.48 -10.25
N ILE A 118 -15.11 7.70 -10.05
CA ILE A 118 -15.67 8.91 -10.67
C ILE A 118 -15.12 9.11 -12.09
N TRP A 119 -13.81 8.95 -12.29
CA TRP A 119 -13.11 9.30 -13.54
C TRP A 119 -12.60 8.09 -14.34
N GLY A 120 -12.92 6.86 -13.90
CA GLY A 120 -12.48 5.63 -14.53
C GLY A 120 -11.14 5.11 -14.01
N ALA A 121 -10.90 3.80 -14.23
CA ALA A 121 -9.78 3.06 -13.66
C ALA A 121 -8.42 3.49 -14.22
N TYR A 122 -8.36 3.83 -15.50
CA TYR A 122 -7.10 4.11 -16.20
C TYR A 122 -7.02 5.58 -16.63
N ARG A 123 -5.80 6.11 -16.54
CA ARG A 123 -5.49 7.45 -17.07
C ARG A 123 -5.09 7.32 -18.53
N GLU A 124 -5.76 8.03 -19.41
CA GLU A 124 -5.30 8.15 -20.79
C GLU A 124 -3.97 8.90 -20.81
N SER A 125 -2.94 8.27 -21.38
CA SER A 125 -1.70 8.97 -21.69
C SER A 125 -1.94 9.82 -22.94
N LYS A 126 -1.93 11.11 -22.75
CA LYS A 126 -1.89 12.01 -23.91
C LYS A 126 -0.51 12.01 -24.53
#